data_d4fbd04ed3196dfebfac073c0efafc69
#
_entry.id   d4fbd04ed3196dfebfac073c0efafc69
#
_cell.length_a   1.000
_cell.length_b   1.000
_cell.length_c   1.000
_cell.angle_alpha   90.00
_cell.angle_beta   90.00
_cell.angle_gamma   90.00
#
_symmetry.space_group_name_H-M   'P 1'
#
loop_
_entity.id
_entity.type
_entity.pdbx_description
1 polymer ?
#
loop_
_entity_poly.entity_id
_entity_poly.type
_entity_poly.pdbx_seq_one_letter_code
_entity_poly.pdbx_strand_id
1 'polypeptide(L)'
;MEPVRGRFSFEWLPGRRFLIWRSEQTPTIVPTAIAVIGGGDTPGTWPMHYFDSRGVFRVYQVRVDDGVLKMWRDQPGFAQRATWVFSDGGRRFELRWDLNETGTWKPDLVLRAEHRE
;
A
#
# COMPACT_ATOMS: atom_id res chain seq x y z
N MET A 1 -8.85 14.83 -8.94
CA MET A 1 -7.55 14.77 -8.24
C MET A 1 -6.48 14.24 -9.19
N GLU A 2 -5.39 14.94 -9.31
CA GLU A 2 -4.28 14.46 -10.11
C GLU A 2 -3.51 13.38 -9.36
N PRO A 3 -3.06 12.30 -10.06
CA PRO A 3 -2.26 11.28 -9.44
C PRO A 3 -0.91 11.82 -8.97
N VAL A 4 -0.51 11.40 -7.78
CA VAL A 4 0.84 11.65 -7.29
C VAL A 4 1.78 10.62 -7.91
N ARG A 5 2.93 11.07 -8.38
CA ARG A 5 3.95 10.18 -8.95
C ARG A 5 5.02 9.88 -7.91
N GLY A 6 5.54 8.66 -7.97
CA GLY A 6 6.57 8.26 -7.05
C GLY A 6 7.37 7.06 -7.54
N ARG A 7 8.27 6.63 -6.70
CA ARG A 7 9.09 5.43 -6.91
C ARG A 7 8.84 4.45 -5.80
N PHE A 8 8.97 3.18 -6.11
CA PHE A 8 8.81 2.12 -5.13
C PHE A 8 9.84 1.02 -5.36
N SER A 9 10.07 0.24 -4.34
CA SER A 9 10.82 -1.00 -4.45
C SER A 9 10.21 -2.06 -3.54
N PHE A 10 10.36 -3.31 -3.95
CA PHE A 10 10.05 -4.47 -3.14
C PHE A 10 11.31 -5.30 -2.97
N GLU A 11 11.56 -5.76 -1.75
CA GLU A 11 12.66 -6.71 -1.52
C GLU A 11 12.24 -7.73 -0.46
N TRP A 12 12.71 -8.94 -0.64
CA TRP A 12 12.52 -9.97 0.37
C TRP A 12 13.52 -9.81 1.50
N LEU A 13 13.02 -9.90 2.72
CA LEU A 13 13.92 -10.14 3.84
C LEU A 13 14.56 -11.53 3.67
N PRO A 14 15.83 -11.74 4.03
CA PRO A 14 16.42 -13.07 3.96
C PRO A 14 15.53 -14.14 4.60
N GLY A 15 15.29 -15.23 3.89
CA GLY A 15 14.34 -16.27 4.26
C GLY A 15 12.99 -16.18 3.54
N ARG A 16 12.73 -15.08 2.83
CA ARG A 16 11.54 -14.86 1.99
C ARG A 16 10.21 -15.03 2.71
N ARG A 17 10.17 -14.71 3.98
CA ARG A 17 8.93 -14.75 4.77
C ARG A 17 8.28 -13.38 4.94
N PHE A 18 9.05 -12.32 4.71
CA PHE A 18 8.58 -10.96 4.79
C PHE A 18 9.01 -10.19 3.55
N LEU A 19 8.09 -9.43 2.99
CA LEU A 19 8.33 -8.56 1.86
C LEU A 19 8.38 -7.13 2.36
N ILE A 20 9.43 -6.41 1.98
CA ILE A 20 9.59 -5.01 2.36
C ILE A 20 9.24 -4.14 1.16
N TRP A 21 8.32 -3.22 1.35
CA TRP A 21 7.94 -2.22 0.36
C TRP A 21 8.46 -0.86 0.80
N ARG A 22 9.12 -0.15 -0.13
CA ARG A 22 9.57 1.22 0.09
C ARG A 22 8.95 2.11 -0.97
N SER A 23 8.47 3.28 -0.56
CA SER A 23 7.80 4.23 -1.43
C SER A 23 8.31 5.64 -1.17
N GLU A 24 8.73 6.32 -2.23
CA GLU A 24 9.10 7.72 -2.21
C GLU A 24 8.20 8.47 -3.17
N GLN A 25 7.67 9.59 -2.74
CA GLN A 25 6.68 10.34 -3.51
C GLN A 25 7.21 11.71 -3.92
N THR A 26 6.74 12.15 -5.08
CA THR A 26 6.97 13.51 -5.59
C THR A 26 5.62 14.07 -6.04
N PRO A 27 5.17 15.20 -5.53
CA PRO A 27 5.81 16.06 -4.54
C PRO A 27 5.82 15.44 -3.13
N THR A 28 6.69 15.96 -2.27
CA THR A 28 6.91 15.44 -0.91
C THR A 28 5.77 15.67 0.07
N ILE A 29 4.67 16.27 -0.37
CA ILE A 29 3.46 16.38 0.44
C ILE A 29 2.83 15.01 0.73
N VAL A 30 3.13 14.01 -0.10
CA VAL A 30 2.79 12.63 0.19
C VAL A 30 3.99 11.99 0.89
N PRO A 31 3.80 11.40 2.07
CA PRO A 31 4.93 10.93 2.86
C PRO A 31 5.68 9.78 2.22
N THR A 32 6.98 9.73 2.46
CA THR A 32 7.79 8.55 2.18
C THR A 32 7.41 7.45 3.16
N ALA A 33 7.26 6.23 2.68
CA ALA A 33 6.75 5.13 3.48
C ALA A 33 7.60 3.86 3.33
N ILE A 34 7.57 3.06 4.38
CA ILE A 34 8.08 1.69 4.39
C ILE A 34 6.98 0.80 4.95
N ALA A 35 6.79 -0.35 4.35
CA ALA A 35 5.87 -1.35 4.88
C ALA A 35 6.52 -2.73 4.88
N VAL A 36 6.18 -3.53 5.89
CA VAL A 36 6.62 -4.91 6.01
C VAL A 36 5.38 -5.80 5.94
N ILE A 37 5.35 -6.69 4.96
CA ILE A 37 4.20 -7.55 4.67
C ILE A 37 4.61 -8.99 4.96
N GLY A 38 3.82 -9.69 5.74
CA GLY A 38 4.04 -11.09 6.03
C GLY A 38 3.64 -11.48 7.43
N GLY A 39 3.81 -12.77 7.74
CA GLY A 39 3.37 -13.32 9.01
C GLY A 39 1.85 -13.49 9.06
N GLY A 40 1.30 -13.58 10.26
CA GLY A 40 -0.13 -13.78 10.47
C GLY A 40 -0.55 -15.25 10.40
N ASP A 41 -1.78 -15.50 10.85
CA ASP A 41 -2.30 -16.85 11.04
C ASP A 41 -3.42 -17.22 10.04
N THR A 42 -3.85 -16.27 9.21
CA THR A 42 -4.93 -16.50 8.26
C THR A 42 -4.37 -16.81 6.89
N PRO A 43 -4.68 -18.00 6.32
CA PRO A 43 -4.23 -18.33 4.97
C PRO A 43 -4.72 -17.34 3.94
N GLY A 44 -3.82 -16.91 3.03
CA GLY A 44 -4.16 -16.01 1.93
C GLY A 44 -4.28 -14.53 2.32
N THR A 45 -4.12 -14.20 3.57
CA THR A 45 -4.17 -12.82 4.08
C THR A 45 -2.96 -12.57 4.96
N TRP A 46 -2.30 -11.44 4.76
CA TRP A 46 -1.11 -11.09 5.51
C TRP A 46 -1.24 -9.73 6.15
N PRO A 47 -0.73 -9.53 7.36
CA PRO A 47 -0.62 -8.18 7.91
C PRO A 47 0.46 -7.39 7.18
N MET A 48 0.20 -6.10 7.01
CA MET A 48 1.18 -5.13 6.53
C MET A 48 1.39 -4.09 7.63
N HIS A 49 2.60 -3.99 8.12
CA HIS A 49 2.99 -2.96 9.08
C HIS A 49 3.54 -1.77 8.31
N TYR A 50 2.86 -0.66 8.38
CA TYR A 50 3.12 0.54 7.59
C TYR A 50 3.68 1.65 8.48
N PHE A 51 4.73 2.32 7.99
CA PHE A 51 5.40 3.43 8.66
C PHE A 51 5.64 4.53 7.63
N ASP A 52 5.45 5.79 8.01
CA ASP A 52 5.77 6.87 7.08
C ASP A 52 6.53 8.03 7.75
N SER A 53 7.00 8.96 6.89
CA SER A 53 7.84 10.07 7.32
C SER A 53 7.15 11.08 8.24
N ARG A 54 5.84 10.99 8.41
CA ARG A 54 5.09 11.80 9.39
C ARG A 54 5.15 11.19 10.80
N GLY A 55 5.71 9.98 10.94
CA GLY A 55 5.67 9.22 12.19
C GLY A 55 4.39 8.42 12.36
N VAL A 56 3.64 8.21 11.29
CA VAL A 56 2.41 7.41 11.32
C VAL A 56 2.76 5.93 11.24
N PHE A 57 2.13 5.15 12.10
CA PHE A 57 2.19 3.70 12.08
C PHE A 57 0.77 3.14 11.95
N ARG A 58 0.57 2.20 11.01
CA ARG A 58 -0.71 1.53 10.82
C ARG A 58 -0.51 0.06 10.46
N VAL A 59 -1.51 -0.75 10.76
CA VAL A 59 -1.54 -2.15 10.34
C VAL A 59 -2.71 -2.35 9.39
N TYR A 60 -2.40 -2.85 8.21
CA TYR A 60 -3.39 -3.20 7.19
C TYR A 60 -3.42 -4.71 7.01
N GLN A 61 -4.52 -5.22 6.46
CA GLN A 61 -4.58 -6.58 5.95
C GLN A 61 -4.36 -6.55 4.44
N VAL A 62 -3.66 -7.53 3.91
CA VAL A 62 -3.28 -7.59 2.50
C VAL A 62 -3.70 -8.93 1.92
N ARG A 63 -4.26 -8.89 0.71
CA ARG A 63 -4.64 -10.09 -0.05
C ARG A 63 -4.32 -9.87 -1.52
N VAL A 64 -3.94 -10.93 -2.22
CA VAL A 64 -3.71 -10.90 -3.67
C VAL A 64 -4.79 -11.72 -4.35
N ASP A 65 -5.56 -11.07 -5.23
CA ASP A 65 -6.61 -11.70 -6.04
C ASP A 65 -6.38 -11.33 -7.51
N ASP A 66 -6.26 -12.33 -8.40
CA ASP A 66 -6.13 -12.12 -9.85
C ASP A 66 -5.04 -11.11 -10.24
N GLY A 67 -3.89 -11.16 -9.57
CA GLY A 67 -2.79 -10.25 -9.85
C GLY A 67 -2.98 -8.83 -9.31
N VAL A 68 -4.05 -8.59 -8.59
CA VAL A 68 -4.33 -7.31 -7.94
C VAL A 68 -4.11 -7.45 -6.44
N LEU A 69 -3.31 -6.57 -5.87
CA LEU A 69 -3.09 -6.54 -4.43
C LEU A 69 -4.13 -5.63 -3.79
N LYS A 70 -4.86 -6.16 -2.83
CA LYS A 70 -5.87 -5.43 -2.06
C LYS A 70 -5.39 -5.29 -0.63
N MET A 71 -5.59 -4.12 -0.06
CA MET A 71 -5.29 -3.88 1.34
C MET A 71 -6.39 -3.08 1.99
N TRP A 72 -6.62 -3.29 3.28
CA TRP A 72 -7.69 -2.60 4.00
C TRP A 72 -7.37 -2.49 5.48
N ARG A 73 -8.02 -1.51 6.09
CA ARG A 73 -7.95 -1.27 7.53
C ARG A 73 -9.35 -0.87 7.98
N ASP A 74 -9.96 -1.74 8.76
CA ASP A 74 -11.30 -1.49 9.30
C ASP A 74 -11.17 -0.83 10.66
N GLN A 75 -11.31 0.48 10.67
CA GLN A 75 -11.27 1.29 11.89
C GLN A 75 -12.57 2.08 11.94
N PRO A 76 -13.38 1.94 13.00
CA PRO A 76 -14.61 2.72 13.10
C PRO A 76 -14.37 4.21 12.94
N GLY A 77 -15.12 4.87 12.04
CA GLY A 77 -14.98 6.28 11.75
C GLY A 77 -13.82 6.66 10.84
N PHE A 78 -12.94 5.71 10.48
CA PHE A 78 -11.81 5.97 9.59
C PHE A 78 -11.33 4.67 8.94
N ALA A 79 -12.21 4.03 8.19
CA ALA A 79 -11.85 2.83 7.43
C ALA A 79 -11.19 3.21 6.11
N GLN A 80 -10.19 2.45 5.72
CA GLN A 80 -9.45 2.65 4.48
C GLN A 80 -9.37 1.35 3.70
N ARG A 81 -9.41 1.45 2.38
CA ARG A 81 -9.12 0.34 1.49
C ARG A 81 -8.33 0.85 0.30
N ALA A 82 -7.49 0.00 -0.25
CA ALA A 82 -6.68 0.34 -1.41
C ALA A 82 -6.58 -0.84 -2.35
N THR A 83 -6.42 -0.52 -3.63
CA THR A 83 -6.20 -1.49 -4.69
C THR A 83 -4.93 -1.10 -5.42
N TRP A 84 -4.01 -2.05 -5.57
CA TRP A 84 -2.76 -1.87 -6.29
C TRP A 84 -2.83 -2.64 -7.59
N VAL A 85 -2.79 -1.92 -8.71
CA VAL A 85 -2.81 -2.51 -10.05
C VAL A 85 -1.43 -2.35 -10.66
N PHE A 86 -0.76 -3.47 -10.91
CA PHE A 86 0.57 -3.49 -11.50
C PHE A 86 0.47 -3.53 -13.02
N SER A 87 1.42 -2.89 -13.68
CA SER A 87 1.53 -2.87 -15.14
C SER A 87 3.00 -2.91 -15.56
N ASP A 88 3.24 -3.07 -16.85
CA ASP A 88 4.58 -3.08 -17.45
C ASP A 88 5.49 -4.11 -16.76
N GLY A 89 5.01 -5.36 -16.64
CA GLY A 89 5.78 -6.45 -16.05
C GLY A 89 6.09 -6.25 -14.57
N GLY A 90 5.29 -5.47 -13.84
CA GLY A 90 5.50 -5.15 -12.44
C GLY A 90 6.38 -3.93 -12.20
N ARG A 91 6.78 -3.23 -13.27
CA ARG A 91 7.63 -2.04 -13.15
C ARG A 91 6.89 -0.81 -12.67
N ARG A 92 5.58 -0.79 -12.87
CA ARG A 92 4.71 0.32 -12.49
C ARG A 92 3.51 -0.19 -11.75
N PHE A 93 2.97 0.63 -10.86
CA PHE A 93 1.67 0.35 -10.28
C PHE A 93 0.87 1.65 -10.14
N GLU A 94 -0.44 1.46 -10.09
CA GLU A 94 -1.38 2.50 -9.67
C GLU A 94 -2.02 2.03 -8.38
N LEU A 95 -1.93 2.84 -7.36
CA LEU A 95 -2.51 2.59 -6.05
C LEU A 95 -3.68 3.55 -5.86
N ARG A 96 -4.86 3.00 -5.64
CA ARG A 96 -6.08 3.77 -5.39
C ARG A 96 -6.54 3.56 -3.97
N TRP A 97 -6.67 4.65 -3.25
CA TRP A 97 -7.18 4.66 -1.90
C TRP A 97 -8.62 5.15 -1.87
N ASP A 98 -9.46 4.48 -1.10
CA ASP A 98 -10.79 4.96 -0.72
C ASP A 98 -10.86 5.10 0.79
N LEU A 99 -11.60 6.09 1.24
CA LEU A 99 -11.77 6.42 2.66
C LEU A 99 -13.23 6.38 3.03
N ASN A 100 -13.54 5.83 4.19
CA ASN A 100 -14.90 5.82 4.75
C ASN A 100 -14.88 6.41 6.15
N GLU A 101 -15.37 7.64 6.26
CA GLU A 101 -15.48 8.34 7.54
C GLU A 101 -16.92 8.43 8.04
N THR A 102 -17.90 8.40 7.10
CA THR A 102 -19.30 8.68 7.39
C THR A 102 -20.25 7.56 6.98
N GLY A 103 -19.74 6.37 6.71
CA GLY A 103 -20.50 5.24 6.22
C GLY A 103 -20.56 5.12 4.69
N THR A 104 -19.93 6.05 3.98
CA THR A 104 -19.85 6.03 2.51
C THR A 104 -18.39 6.03 2.07
N TRP A 105 -18.05 5.16 1.13
CA TRP A 105 -16.71 5.12 0.55
C TRP A 105 -16.53 6.27 -0.45
N LYS A 106 -15.42 6.99 -0.31
CA LYS A 106 -15.05 8.09 -1.21
C LYS A 106 -13.62 7.91 -1.68
N PRO A 107 -13.31 8.25 -2.95
CA PRO A 107 -11.91 8.28 -3.39
C PRO A 107 -11.11 9.27 -2.55
N ASP A 108 -9.92 8.86 -2.13
CA ASP A 108 -9.04 9.68 -1.31
C ASP A 108 -7.76 10.06 -2.06
N LEU A 109 -7.08 9.08 -2.64
CA LEU A 109 -5.78 9.31 -3.25
C LEU A 109 -5.55 8.31 -4.38
N VAL A 110 -4.91 8.79 -5.46
CA VAL A 110 -4.37 7.92 -6.51
C VAL A 110 -2.88 8.17 -6.60
N LEU A 111 -2.09 7.10 -6.45
CA LEU A 111 -0.64 7.11 -6.59
C LEU A 111 -0.23 6.33 -7.84
N ARG A 112 0.73 6.86 -8.58
CA ARG A 112 1.41 6.12 -9.65
C ARG A 112 2.88 6.07 -9.32
N ALA A 113 3.46 4.89 -9.41
CA ALA A 113 4.84 4.69 -9.03
C ALA A 113 5.57 3.75 -9.98
N GLU A 114 6.89 3.91 -10.01
CA GLU A 114 7.79 3.09 -10.81
C GLU A 114 8.75 2.34 -9.89
N HIS A 115 9.15 1.14 -10.33
CA HIS A 115 10.13 0.34 -9.60
C HIS A 115 11.49 1.04 -9.64
N ARG A 116 12.12 1.15 -8.48
CA ARG A 116 13.48 1.66 -8.34
C ARG A 116 14.46 0.53 -8.62
N GLU A 117 15.36 0.79 -9.53
CA GLU A 117 16.48 -0.12 -9.82
C GLU A 117 17.66 0.12 -8.89
#